data_e39cd7c29ffe1e2c604f04b4e2d0e00b
#
_entry.id   e39cd7c29ffe1e2c604f04b4e2d0e00b
#
_cell.length_a   1.000
_cell.length_b   1.000
_cell.length_c   1.000
_cell.angle_alpha   90.00
_cell.angle_beta   90.00
_cell.angle_gamma   90.00
#
_symmetry.space_group_name_H-M   'P 1'
#
loop_
_entity.id
_entity.type
_entity.pdbx_description
1 polymer ?
#
loop_
_entity_poly.entity_id
_entity_poly.type
_entity_poly.pdbx_seq_one_letter_code
_entity_poly.pdbx_strand_id
1 'polypeptide(L)'
;MTKDELGKWGEDFATDFLLQNGYSLVERNVRFKKYEVDIIAEKDDELIVVEVKARNTAEIGEPWRAVTKSKQRQIITVADYYVQKNQIDKDVRFDIISIVHNSYRTNLEHIVGAFDTLR
;
A
#
# COMPACT_ATOMS: atom_id res chain seq x y z
N MET A 1 18.70 -8.62 -5.45
CA MET A 1 18.29 -7.53 -4.55
C MET A 1 18.23 -8.03 -3.12
N THR A 2 18.67 -7.19 -2.20
CA THR A 2 18.39 -7.44 -0.79
C THR A 2 16.89 -7.23 -0.52
N LYS A 3 16.44 -7.62 0.66
CA LYS A 3 15.06 -7.43 1.09
C LYS A 3 14.68 -5.95 1.08
N ASP A 4 15.57 -5.08 1.56
CA ASP A 4 15.32 -3.65 1.60
C ASP A 4 15.29 -3.05 0.20
N GLU A 5 16.19 -3.47 -0.68
CA GLU A 5 16.19 -3.04 -2.09
C GLU A 5 14.89 -3.45 -2.79
N LEU A 6 14.44 -4.67 -2.57
CA LEU A 6 13.20 -5.18 -3.16
C LEU A 6 12.00 -4.38 -2.67
N GLY A 7 11.96 -4.07 -1.37
CA GLY A 7 10.89 -3.26 -0.80
C GLY A 7 10.82 -1.87 -1.43
N LYS A 8 11.97 -1.20 -1.54
CA LYS A 8 12.02 0.13 -2.16
C LYS A 8 11.66 0.07 -3.63
N TRP A 9 12.19 -0.90 -4.36
CA TRP A 9 11.86 -1.11 -5.76
C TRP A 9 10.35 -1.34 -5.93
N GLY A 10 9.76 -2.14 -5.03
CA GLY A 10 8.32 -2.43 -5.06
C GLY A 10 7.47 -1.19 -4.87
N GLU A 11 7.84 -0.31 -3.94
CA GLU A 11 7.12 0.95 -3.73
C GLU A 11 7.21 1.86 -4.95
N ASP A 12 8.38 1.94 -5.59
CA ASP A 12 8.55 2.73 -6.80
C ASP A 12 7.71 2.16 -7.94
N PHE A 13 7.75 0.84 -8.10
CA PHE A 13 6.99 0.16 -9.15
C PHE A 13 5.48 0.34 -8.94
N ALA A 14 5.01 0.20 -7.69
CA ALA A 14 3.61 0.40 -7.33
C ALA A 14 3.16 1.84 -7.59
N THR A 15 4.02 2.81 -7.27
CA THR A 15 3.73 4.23 -7.52
C THR A 15 3.52 4.48 -9.00
N ASP A 16 4.43 3.96 -9.84
CA ASP A 16 4.32 4.12 -11.29
C ASP A 16 3.05 3.46 -11.82
N PHE A 17 2.73 2.26 -11.32
CA PHE A 17 1.51 1.55 -11.68
C PHE A 17 0.28 2.40 -11.38
N LEU A 18 0.20 2.96 -10.18
CA LEU A 18 -0.94 3.79 -9.77
C LEU A 18 -1.07 5.03 -10.66
N LEU A 19 0.04 5.72 -10.93
CA LEU A 19 0.02 6.90 -11.80
C LEU A 19 -0.47 6.55 -13.20
N GLN A 20 -0.03 5.43 -13.76
CA GLN A 20 -0.46 4.97 -15.08
C GLN A 20 -1.93 4.58 -15.11
N ASN A 21 -2.53 4.28 -13.97
CA ASN A 21 -3.92 3.85 -13.87
C ASN A 21 -4.85 4.95 -13.33
N GLY A 22 -4.42 6.20 -13.45
CA GLY A 22 -5.26 7.36 -13.17
C GLY A 22 -5.32 7.80 -11.72
N TYR A 23 -4.45 7.28 -10.87
CA TYR A 23 -4.31 7.73 -9.49
C TYR A 23 -3.38 8.93 -9.43
N SER A 24 -3.64 9.86 -8.51
CA SER A 24 -2.71 10.95 -8.20
C SER A 24 -1.96 10.61 -6.93
N LEU A 25 -0.65 10.78 -6.92
CA LEU A 25 0.16 10.56 -5.74
C LEU A 25 -0.02 11.73 -4.78
N VAL A 26 -0.34 11.45 -3.52
CA VAL A 26 -0.45 12.48 -2.48
C VAL A 26 0.82 12.50 -1.65
N GLU A 27 1.20 11.37 -1.09
CA GLU A 27 2.39 11.29 -0.24
C GLU A 27 2.85 9.85 -0.11
N ARG A 28 4.15 9.66 0.16
CA ARG A 28 4.72 8.33 0.40
C ARG A 28 5.35 8.28 1.78
N ASN A 29 5.42 7.08 2.34
CA ASN A 29 6.09 6.79 3.62
C ASN A 29 5.60 7.70 4.74
N VAL A 30 4.28 7.73 4.92
CA VAL A 30 3.64 8.52 5.97
C VAL A 30 3.77 7.77 7.30
N ARG A 31 4.29 8.45 8.31
CA ARG A 31 4.52 7.85 9.63
C ARG A 31 3.65 8.48 10.69
N PHE A 32 3.21 7.63 11.62
CA PHE A 32 2.60 8.07 12.87
C PHE A 32 3.10 7.13 13.96
N LYS A 33 3.81 7.70 14.95
CA LYS A 33 4.52 6.92 15.97
C LYS A 33 5.50 5.96 15.28
N LYS A 34 5.44 4.68 15.57
CA LYS A 34 6.33 3.67 14.97
C LYS A 34 5.74 2.99 13.73
N TYR A 35 4.54 3.41 13.31
CA TYR A 35 3.84 2.80 12.18
C TYR A 35 4.03 3.62 10.91
N GLU A 36 3.95 2.97 9.76
CA GLU A 36 4.15 3.62 8.47
C GLU A 36 3.15 3.08 7.45
N VAL A 37 2.69 3.99 6.58
CA VAL A 37 1.91 3.66 5.39
C VAL A 37 2.77 3.94 4.17
N ASP A 38 2.79 3.02 3.21
CA ASP A 38 3.69 3.12 2.06
C ASP A 38 3.31 4.23 1.10
N ILE A 39 2.03 4.29 0.69
CA ILE A 39 1.57 5.23 -0.33
C ILE A 39 0.19 5.76 0.06
N ILE A 40 0.00 7.06 -0.11
CA ILE A 40 -1.33 7.68 -0.08
C ILE A 40 -1.55 8.32 -1.45
N ALA A 41 -2.68 7.98 -2.07
CA ALA A 41 -3.05 8.45 -3.39
C ALA A 41 -4.50 8.93 -3.38
N GLU A 42 -4.95 9.49 -4.48
CA GLU A 42 -6.33 9.92 -4.69
C GLU A 42 -6.85 9.42 -6.02
N LYS A 43 -8.11 9.04 -6.06
CA LYS A 43 -8.80 8.71 -7.29
C LYS A 43 -10.32 8.81 -7.05
N ASP A 44 -11.04 9.41 -8.00
CA ASP A 44 -12.50 9.50 -7.98
C ASP A 44 -13.05 10.03 -6.66
N ASP A 45 -12.40 11.06 -6.14
CA ASP A 45 -12.76 11.74 -4.89
C ASP A 45 -12.62 10.86 -3.64
N GLU A 46 -11.84 9.80 -3.73
CA GLU A 46 -11.48 8.98 -2.57
C GLU A 46 -10.01 9.15 -2.22
N LEU A 47 -9.69 9.03 -0.94
CA LEU A 47 -8.31 8.90 -0.47
C LEU A 47 -7.98 7.41 -0.43
N ILE A 48 -6.90 7.03 -1.12
CA ILE A 48 -6.50 5.63 -1.27
C ILE A 48 -5.24 5.41 -0.45
N VAL A 49 -5.35 4.56 0.57
CA VAL A 49 -4.21 4.20 1.43
C VAL A 49 -3.72 2.84 0.98
N VAL A 50 -2.48 2.77 0.52
CA VAL A 50 -1.95 1.59 -0.15
C VAL A 50 -0.78 0.99 0.62
N GLU A 51 -0.88 -0.29 0.92
CA GLU A 51 0.22 -1.07 1.46
C GLU A 51 0.85 -1.89 0.34
N VAL A 52 2.17 -1.81 0.20
CA VAL A 52 2.90 -2.52 -0.85
C VAL A 52 3.66 -3.68 -0.23
N LYS A 53 3.51 -4.86 -0.83
CA LYS A 53 4.28 -6.05 -0.44
C LYS A 53 4.95 -6.63 -1.67
N ALA A 54 6.29 -6.73 -1.62
CA ALA A 54 7.08 -7.30 -2.70
C ALA A 54 7.88 -8.49 -2.18
N ARG A 55 7.84 -9.60 -2.91
CA ARG A 55 8.58 -10.82 -2.63
C ARG A 55 9.21 -11.34 -3.91
N ASN A 56 10.28 -12.13 -3.79
CA ASN A 56 10.90 -12.74 -4.97
C ASN A 56 10.23 -14.04 -5.37
N THR A 57 9.40 -14.61 -4.51
CA THR A 57 8.69 -15.88 -4.77
C THR A 57 7.34 -15.89 -4.05
N ALA A 58 6.40 -16.68 -4.57
CA ALA A 58 5.11 -16.96 -3.94
C ALA A 58 5.07 -18.33 -3.25
N GLU A 59 6.20 -19.01 -3.10
CA GLU A 59 6.26 -20.35 -2.51
C GLU A 59 5.65 -20.45 -1.11
N ILE A 60 5.79 -19.39 -0.31
CA ILE A 60 5.24 -19.36 1.05
C ILE A 60 3.91 -18.57 1.11
N GLY A 61 3.23 -18.45 -0.01
CA GLY A 61 1.97 -17.71 -0.15
C GLY A 61 2.17 -16.40 -0.88
N GLU A 62 1.06 -15.85 -1.37
CA GLU A 62 1.06 -14.56 -2.05
C GLU A 62 1.53 -13.45 -1.11
N PRO A 63 2.26 -12.43 -1.61
CA PRO A 63 2.77 -11.36 -0.76
C PRO A 63 1.70 -10.65 0.07
N TRP A 64 0.47 -10.49 -0.47
CA TRP A 64 -0.61 -9.82 0.26
C TRP A 64 -0.99 -10.52 1.55
N ARG A 65 -0.70 -11.80 1.69
CA ARG A 65 -1.01 -12.58 2.90
C ARG A 65 -0.21 -12.10 4.11
N ALA A 66 0.90 -11.38 3.88
CA ALA A 66 1.69 -10.80 4.96
C ALA A 66 1.02 -9.59 5.61
N VAL A 67 -0.05 -9.04 4.99
CA VAL A 67 -0.80 -7.92 5.57
C VAL A 67 -1.85 -8.48 6.51
N THR A 68 -1.43 -8.82 7.73
CA THR A 68 -2.25 -9.44 8.76
C THR A 68 -3.27 -8.46 9.33
N LYS A 69 -4.23 -8.96 10.12
CA LYS A 69 -5.19 -8.11 10.84
C LYS A 69 -4.47 -7.08 11.72
N SER A 70 -3.40 -7.49 12.37
CA SER A 70 -2.60 -6.59 13.20
C SER A 70 -1.98 -5.47 12.35
N LYS A 71 -1.42 -5.81 11.20
CA LYS A 71 -0.85 -4.82 10.28
C LYS A 71 -1.93 -3.89 9.73
N GLN A 72 -3.10 -4.44 9.41
CA GLN A 72 -4.24 -3.63 8.94
C GLN A 72 -4.63 -2.58 9.98
N ARG A 73 -4.69 -2.95 11.26
CA ARG A 73 -5.01 -2.00 12.33
C ARG A 73 -3.96 -0.89 12.45
N GLN A 74 -2.69 -1.22 12.24
CA GLN A 74 -1.61 -0.23 12.23
C GLN A 74 -1.78 0.76 11.08
N ILE A 75 -2.10 0.26 9.90
CA ILE A 75 -2.33 1.08 8.70
C ILE A 75 -3.51 2.02 8.94
N ILE A 76 -4.60 1.51 9.49
CA ILE A 76 -5.81 2.28 9.79
C ILE A 76 -5.48 3.40 10.78
N THR A 77 -4.65 3.12 11.78
CA THR A 77 -4.24 4.12 12.77
C THR A 77 -3.48 5.28 12.11
N VAL A 78 -2.56 4.98 11.20
CA VAL A 78 -1.80 6.02 10.47
C VAL A 78 -2.74 6.82 9.58
N ALA A 79 -3.65 6.13 8.87
CA ALA A 79 -4.59 6.79 7.98
C ALA A 79 -5.52 7.74 8.74
N ASP A 80 -6.02 7.31 9.90
CA ASP A 80 -6.87 8.14 10.74
C ASP A 80 -6.14 9.41 11.19
N TYR A 81 -4.91 9.27 11.65
CA TYR A 81 -4.06 10.41 12.00
C TYR A 81 -3.89 11.37 10.81
N TYR A 82 -3.60 10.82 9.63
CA TYR A 82 -3.35 11.63 8.44
C TYR A 82 -4.60 12.41 8.01
N VAL A 83 -5.75 11.75 8.03
CA VAL A 83 -7.04 12.36 7.68
C VAL A 83 -7.37 13.50 8.62
N GLN A 84 -7.20 13.29 9.93
CA GLN A 84 -7.51 14.31 10.92
C GLN A 84 -6.53 15.49 10.85
N LYS A 85 -5.24 15.21 10.74
CA LYS A 85 -4.20 16.24 10.68
C LYS A 85 -4.41 17.16 9.47
N ASN A 86 -4.78 16.60 8.34
CA ASN A 86 -4.91 17.35 7.09
C ASN A 86 -6.36 17.76 6.78
N GLN A 87 -7.29 17.51 7.71
CA GLN A 87 -8.70 17.89 7.59
C GLN A 87 -9.30 17.38 6.27
N ILE A 88 -9.04 16.12 5.96
CA ILE A 88 -9.52 15.50 4.73
C ILE A 88 -10.96 15.05 4.92
N ASP A 89 -11.85 15.49 4.02
CA ASP A 89 -13.26 15.14 4.03
C ASP A 89 -13.59 14.29 2.80
N LYS A 90 -13.00 13.10 2.76
CA LYS A 90 -13.18 12.14 1.68
C LYS A 90 -13.32 10.75 2.27
N ASP A 91 -14.00 9.88 1.54
CA ASP A 91 -14.00 8.47 1.89
C ASP A 91 -12.59 7.91 1.74
N VAL A 92 -12.24 6.96 2.59
CA VAL A 92 -10.93 6.32 2.60
C VAL A 92 -11.09 4.87 2.16
N ARG A 93 -10.27 4.46 1.20
CA ARG A 93 -10.21 3.09 0.71
C ARG A 93 -8.84 2.51 0.99
N PHE A 94 -8.78 1.29 1.49
CA PHE A 94 -7.52 0.61 1.81
C PHE A 94 -7.24 -0.46 0.77
N ASP A 95 -6.13 -0.31 0.07
CA ASP A 95 -5.71 -1.21 -0.99
C ASP A 95 -4.40 -1.91 -0.65
N ILE A 96 -4.17 -3.06 -1.26
CA ILE A 96 -2.88 -3.74 -1.19
C ILE A 96 -2.36 -3.90 -2.61
N ILE A 97 -1.09 -3.58 -2.83
CA ILE A 97 -0.40 -3.93 -4.06
C ILE A 97 0.61 -5.02 -3.73
N SER A 98 0.44 -6.17 -4.34
CA SER A 98 1.18 -7.39 -4.06
C SER A 98 2.03 -7.72 -5.29
N ILE A 99 3.36 -7.79 -5.11
CA ILE A 99 4.30 -7.94 -6.22
C ILE A 99 5.19 -9.14 -5.98
N VAL A 100 5.29 -10.02 -6.99
CA VAL A 100 6.33 -11.06 -7.05
C VAL A 100 7.29 -10.64 -8.15
N HIS A 101 8.56 -10.45 -7.79
CA HIS A 101 9.59 -9.97 -8.71
C HIS A 101 10.86 -10.79 -8.58
N ASN A 102 11.28 -11.41 -9.67
CA ASN A 102 12.53 -12.17 -9.74
C ASN A 102 13.08 -12.11 -11.17
N SER A 103 14.14 -12.88 -11.44
CA SER A 103 14.81 -12.89 -12.76
C SER A 103 13.94 -13.46 -13.87
N TYR A 104 12.82 -14.11 -13.54
CA TYR A 104 11.95 -14.74 -14.54
C TYR A 104 10.73 -13.91 -14.88
N ARG A 105 10.21 -13.15 -13.90
CA ARG A 105 8.96 -12.41 -14.12
C ARG A 105 8.76 -11.33 -13.04
N THR A 106 7.88 -10.38 -13.38
CA THR A 106 7.31 -9.43 -12.44
C THR A 106 5.80 -9.54 -12.53
N ASN A 107 5.15 -9.83 -11.41
CA ASN A 107 3.70 -10.01 -11.34
C ASN A 107 3.16 -9.06 -10.29
N LEU A 108 2.26 -8.16 -10.69
CA LEU A 108 1.61 -7.22 -9.76
C LEU A 108 0.13 -7.54 -9.68
N GLU A 109 -0.38 -7.62 -8.46
CA GLU A 109 -1.80 -7.74 -8.19
C GLU A 109 -2.23 -6.54 -7.35
N HIS A 110 -3.22 -5.79 -7.82
CA HIS A 110 -3.79 -4.66 -7.10
C HIS A 110 -5.11 -5.09 -6.47
N ILE A 111 -5.15 -5.18 -5.16
CA ILE A 111 -6.34 -5.58 -4.41
C ILE A 111 -7.03 -4.33 -3.92
N VAL A 112 -8.07 -3.93 -4.64
CA VAL A 112 -8.86 -2.73 -4.35
C VAL A 112 -9.81 -3.02 -3.19
N GLY A 113 -9.84 -2.13 -2.20
CA GLY A 113 -10.71 -2.31 -1.04
C GLY A 113 -10.40 -3.57 -0.27
N ALA A 114 -9.13 -3.84 -0.03
CA ALA A 114 -8.65 -5.08 0.58
C ALA A 114 -9.14 -5.28 2.01
N PHE A 115 -9.37 -4.19 2.73
CA PHE A 115 -9.91 -4.21 4.10
C PHE A 115 -10.51 -2.84 4.40
N ASP A 116 -11.20 -2.73 5.54
CA ASP A 116 -11.82 -1.48 5.95
C ASP A 116 -11.75 -1.28 7.46
N THR A 117 -12.25 -0.14 7.94
CA THR A 117 -12.15 0.27 9.34
C THR A 117 -13.16 -0.41 10.25
N LEU A 118 -14.08 -1.18 9.70
CA LEU A 118 -15.14 -1.82 10.48
C LEU A 118 -14.70 -3.14 11.09
N ARG A 119 -13.45 -3.50 10.97
CA ARG A 119 -12.91 -4.77 11.47
C ARG A 119 -12.03 -4.60 12.68
#